data_255edcff3ce6c9744a1726a84567997f
#
_entry.id   255edcff3ce6c9744a1726a84567997f
#
_cell.length_a   1.000
_cell.length_b   1.000
_cell.length_c   1.000
_cell.angle_alpha   90.00
_cell.angle_beta   90.00
_cell.angle_gamma   90.00
#
_symmetry.space_group_name_H-M   'P 1'
#
loop_
_entity.id
_entity.type
_entity.pdbx_description
1 polymer ?
#
loop_
_entity_poly.entity_id
_entity_poly.type
_entity_poly.pdbx_seq_one_letter_code
_entity_poly.pdbx_strand_id
1 'polypeptide(L)'
;MPPEVSSRLQHRLTEMGVHLLLKSQLQGLEKTDSGILATLDRQRCIEVDAVIAATGLRPETALARRAGLTINRGVCVDSYLQTSNADIYALGDCAEINGQVLPFLQPIQLSAMVLAKIFSAITRR
;
A
#
# COMPACT_ATOMS: atom_id res chain seq x y z
N MET A 1 -11.35 -5.16 10.53
CA MET A 1 -12.32 -4.28 11.25
C MET A 1 -13.43 -5.16 11.82
N PRO A 2 -13.82 -4.99 13.09
CA PRO A 2 -14.94 -5.75 13.68
C PRO A 2 -16.24 -5.55 12.88
N PRO A 3 -17.09 -6.59 12.76
CA PRO A 3 -18.32 -6.52 11.94
C PRO A 3 -19.27 -5.37 12.34
N GLU A 4 -19.40 -5.11 13.64
CA GLU A 4 -20.24 -4.05 14.17
C GLU A 4 -19.81 -2.64 13.74
N VAL A 5 -18.47 -2.40 13.73
CA VAL A 5 -17.91 -1.12 13.26
C VAL A 5 -18.13 -0.95 11.76
N SER A 6 -17.95 -2.04 11.00
CA SER A 6 -18.21 -2.05 9.56
C SER A 6 -19.67 -1.72 9.24
N SER A 7 -20.61 -2.32 9.97
CA SER A 7 -22.05 -2.10 9.76
C SER A 7 -22.45 -0.66 10.10
N ARG A 8 -21.93 -0.09 11.18
CA ARG A 8 -22.19 1.32 11.55
C ARG A 8 -21.64 2.28 10.50
N LEU A 9 -20.42 2.04 10.01
CA LEU A 9 -19.81 2.86 8.95
C LEU A 9 -20.63 2.79 7.67
N GLN A 10 -21.02 1.58 7.26
CA GLN A 10 -21.85 1.36 6.07
C GLN A 10 -23.17 2.11 6.18
N HIS A 11 -23.87 2.01 7.31
CA HIS A 11 -25.12 2.71 7.55
C HIS A 11 -24.93 4.24 7.42
N ARG A 12 -23.91 4.78 8.09
CA ARG A 12 -23.62 6.21 8.03
C ARG A 12 -23.30 6.72 6.63
N LEU A 13 -22.52 5.97 5.86
CA LEU A 13 -22.21 6.34 4.48
C LEU A 13 -23.48 6.30 3.60
N THR A 14 -24.33 5.31 3.79
CA THR A 14 -25.59 5.20 3.04
C THR A 14 -26.54 6.37 3.36
N GLU A 15 -26.64 6.78 4.63
CA GLU A 15 -27.40 7.98 5.02
C GLU A 15 -26.88 9.28 4.37
N MET A 16 -25.58 9.33 4.08
CA MET A 16 -24.94 10.44 3.36
C MET A 16 -25.12 10.37 1.84
N GLY A 17 -25.85 9.40 1.31
CA GLY A 17 -26.06 9.20 -0.12
C GLY A 17 -24.98 8.41 -0.84
N VAL A 18 -24.02 7.79 -0.12
CA VAL A 18 -22.99 6.97 -0.72
C VAL A 18 -23.54 5.58 -1.10
N HIS A 19 -23.41 5.20 -2.36
CA HIS A 19 -23.75 3.88 -2.83
C HIS A 19 -22.57 2.93 -2.71
N LEU A 20 -22.62 1.98 -1.78
CA LEU A 20 -21.55 1.02 -1.55
C LEU A 20 -21.77 -0.24 -2.39
N LEU A 21 -20.81 -0.54 -3.25
CA LEU A 21 -20.78 -1.74 -4.10
C LEU A 21 -19.74 -2.71 -3.53
N LEU A 22 -20.10 -3.36 -2.43
CA LEU A 22 -19.23 -4.32 -1.77
C LEU A 22 -19.04 -5.58 -2.60
N LYS A 23 -17.84 -6.20 -2.50
CA LYS A 23 -17.48 -7.42 -3.24
C LYS A 23 -17.59 -7.24 -4.77
N SER A 24 -17.42 -6.01 -5.25
CA SER A 24 -17.39 -5.66 -6.65
C SER A 24 -15.98 -5.25 -7.07
N GLN A 25 -15.59 -5.64 -8.27
CA GLN A 25 -14.29 -5.31 -8.85
C GLN A 25 -14.49 -4.42 -10.06
N LEU A 26 -13.74 -3.32 -10.13
CA LEU A 26 -13.65 -2.49 -11.33
C LEU A 26 -12.82 -3.23 -12.39
N GLN A 27 -13.39 -3.39 -13.59
CA GLN A 27 -12.77 -4.13 -14.70
C GLN A 27 -12.23 -3.20 -15.78
N GLY A 28 -12.89 -2.08 -16.01
CA GLY A 28 -12.50 -1.14 -17.03
C GLY A 28 -13.05 0.25 -16.81
N LEU A 29 -12.41 1.22 -17.44
CA LEU A 29 -12.84 2.62 -17.50
C LEU A 29 -12.75 3.08 -18.95
N GLU A 30 -13.82 3.65 -19.45
CA GLU A 30 -13.89 4.21 -20.80
C GLU A 30 -14.38 5.65 -20.73
N LYS A 31 -13.72 6.53 -21.45
CA LYS A 31 -14.17 7.92 -21.57
C LYS A 31 -15.32 7.99 -22.57
N THR A 32 -16.41 8.63 -22.18
CA THR A 32 -17.58 8.90 -23.03
C THR A 32 -17.71 10.41 -23.25
N ASP A 33 -18.65 10.83 -24.10
CA ASP A 33 -18.93 12.24 -24.33
C ASP A 33 -19.53 12.93 -23.11
N SER A 34 -20.18 12.18 -22.21
CA SER A 34 -20.86 12.66 -21.00
C SER A 34 -20.08 12.45 -19.72
N GLY A 35 -18.99 11.65 -19.72
CA GLY A 35 -18.24 11.36 -18.52
C GLY A 35 -17.30 10.16 -18.64
N ILE A 36 -17.36 9.26 -17.67
CA ILE A 36 -16.57 8.03 -17.63
C ILE A 36 -17.50 6.85 -17.36
N LEU A 37 -17.49 5.86 -18.25
CA LEU A 37 -18.16 4.60 -18.05
C LEU A 37 -17.27 3.64 -17.27
N ALA A 38 -17.66 3.31 -16.05
CA ALA A 38 -16.98 2.34 -15.21
C ALA A 38 -17.65 0.97 -15.33
N THR A 39 -16.92 -0.01 -15.85
CA THR A 39 -17.39 -1.39 -15.98
C THR A 39 -16.96 -2.19 -14.76
N LEU A 40 -17.92 -2.77 -14.06
CA LEU A 40 -17.72 -3.63 -12.91
C LEU A 40 -17.84 -5.11 -13.30
N ASP A 41 -17.54 -6.00 -12.36
CA ASP A 41 -17.83 -7.41 -12.48
C ASP A 41 -19.32 -7.66 -12.84
N ARG A 42 -19.60 -8.78 -13.49
CA ARG A 42 -20.94 -9.17 -14.00
C ARG A 42 -21.54 -8.19 -15.02
N GLN A 43 -20.68 -7.49 -15.78
CA GLN A 43 -21.09 -6.54 -16.85
C GLN A 43 -21.97 -5.37 -16.35
N ARG A 44 -21.85 -5.03 -15.07
CA ARG A 44 -22.54 -3.87 -14.52
C ARG A 44 -21.76 -2.60 -14.86
N CYS A 45 -22.42 -1.65 -15.49
CA CYS A 45 -21.83 -0.37 -15.86
C CYS A 45 -22.41 0.76 -15.03
N ILE A 46 -21.56 1.74 -14.70
CA ILE A 46 -21.95 2.96 -13.99
C ILE A 46 -21.28 4.13 -14.71
N GLU A 47 -22.05 5.15 -15.05
CA GLU A 47 -21.54 6.41 -15.58
C GLU A 47 -21.25 7.37 -14.42
N VAL A 48 -20.06 7.99 -14.44
CA VAL A 48 -19.58 8.88 -13.40
C VAL A 48 -18.80 10.06 -14.00
N ASP A 49 -18.76 11.17 -13.28
CA ASP A 49 -18.00 12.37 -13.70
C ASP A 49 -16.50 12.24 -13.43
N ALA A 50 -16.15 11.50 -12.37
CA ALA A 50 -14.77 11.30 -11.95
C ALA A 50 -14.57 9.95 -11.26
N VAL A 51 -13.34 9.44 -11.32
CA VAL A 51 -12.93 8.21 -10.63
C VAL A 51 -11.76 8.51 -9.71
N ILE A 52 -11.87 8.12 -8.44
CA ILE A 52 -10.81 8.24 -7.45
C ILE A 52 -10.32 6.84 -7.08
N ALA A 53 -9.06 6.53 -7.38
CA ALA A 53 -8.44 5.27 -6.98
C ALA A 53 -7.83 5.41 -5.58
N ALA A 54 -8.40 4.72 -4.60
CA ALA A 54 -7.92 4.68 -3.22
C ALA A 54 -7.66 3.22 -2.78
N THR A 55 -6.92 2.47 -3.61
CA THR A 55 -6.74 1.01 -3.50
C THR A 55 -5.56 0.60 -2.61
N GLY A 56 -4.97 1.54 -1.90
CA GLY A 56 -3.80 1.33 -1.04
C GLY A 56 -2.48 1.49 -1.79
N LEU A 57 -1.40 1.24 -1.07
CA LEU A 57 -0.03 1.38 -1.57
C LEU A 57 0.55 0.01 -1.94
N ARG A 58 1.35 -0.01 -3.00
CA ARG A 58 2.21 -1.13 -3.36
C ARG A 58 3.66 -0.68 -3.25
N PRO A 59 4.51 -1.44 -2.55
CA PRO A 59 5.93 -1.17 -2.50
C PRO A 59 6.56 -1.18 -3.89
N GLU A 60 7.39 -0.17 -4.20
CA GLU A 60 8.21 -0.21 -5.40
C GLU A 60 9.46 -1.05 -5.14
N THR A 61 9.57 -2.18 -5.81
CA THR A 61 10.63 -3.17 -5.56
C THR A 61 11.48 -3.48 -6.80
N ALA A 62 11.25 -2.80 -7.92
CA ALA A 62 11.91 -3.13 -9.19
C ALA A 62 13.44 -3.02 -9.11
N LEU A 63 13.96 -1.98 -8.45
CA LEU A 63 15.40 -1.81 -8.27
C LEU A 63 16.00 -2.94 -7.41
N ALA A 64 15.38 -3.23 -6.29
CA ALA A 64 15.83 -4.26 -5.36
C ALA A 64 15.78 -5.66 -6.01
N ARG A 65 14.75 -5.92 -6.80
CA ARG A 65 14.63 -7.17 -7.58
C ARG A 65 15.76 -7.32 -8.61
N ARG A 66 16.09 -6.24 -9.34
CA ARG A 66 17.22 -6.26 -10.29
C ARG A 66 18.57 -6.42 -9.59
N ALA A 67 18.68 -5.96 -8.35
CA ALA A 67 19.87 -6.16 -7.51
C ALA A 67 19.93 -7.57 -6.86
N GLY A 68 18.98 -8.46 -7.14
CA GLY A 68 18.95 -9.82 -6.61
C GLY A 68 18.57 -9.91 -5.13
N LEU A 69 17.97 -8.87 -4.55
CA LEU A 69 17.53 -8.91 -3.16
C LEU A 69 16.27 -9.75 -2.98
N THR A 70 16.10 -10.30 -1.80
CA THR A 70 14.90 -11.06 -1.45
C THR A 70 13.69 -10.13 -1.35
N ILE A 71 12.66 -10.45 -2.14
CA ILE A 71 11.41 -9.70 -2.25
C ILE A 71 10.23 -10.62 -1.96
N ASN A 72 9.30 -10.14 -1.14
CA ASN A 72 7.96 -10.72 -1.01
C ASN A 72 6.94 -9.66 -1.43
N ARG A 73 6.19 -9.06 -0.54
CA ARG A 73 5.36 -7.88 -0.82
C ARG A 73 6.20 -6.60 -0.94
N GLY A 74 7.25 -6.49 -0.13
CA GLY A 74 8.26 -5.46 -0.13
C GLY A 74 9.66 -6.05 -0.23
N VAL A 75 10.67 -5.23 -0.01
CA VAL A 75 12.07 -5.68 0.16
C VAL A 75 12.21 -6.29 1.55
N CYS A 76 12.46 -7.59 1.63
CA CYS A 76 12.58 -8.29 2.90
C CYS A 76 13.80 -7.79 3.68
N VAL A 77 13.57 -7.36 4.92
CA VAL A 77 14.62 -6.93 5.84
C VAL A 77 14.43 -7.58 7.22
N ASP A 78 15.53 -7.68 7.94
CA ASP A 78 15.52 -8.08 9.35
C ASP A 78 15.11 -6.92 10.28
N SER A 79 15.20 -7.15 11.61
CA SER A 79 14.90 -6.12 12.62
C SER A 79 15.92 -4.97 12.66
N TYR A 80 17.05 -5.10 11.99
CA TYR A 80 18.05 -4.07 11.80
C TYR A 80 17.95 -3.37 10.45
N LEU A 81 16.91 -3.67 9.68
CA LEU A 81 16.63 -3.13 8.34
C LEU A 81 17.65 -3.57 7.28
N GLN A 82 18.44 -4.63 7.56
CA GLN A 82 19.39 -5.22 6.64
C GLN A 82 18.65 -6.16 5.68
N THR A 83 18.96 -6.08 4.40
CA THR A 83 18.39 -6.94 3.35
C THR A 83 19.08 -8.30 3.29
N SER A 84 18.76 -9.11 2.29
CA SER A 84 19.49 -10.35 1.99
C SER A 84 20.96 -10.13 1.59
N ASN A 85 21.36 -8.90 1.28
CA ASN A 85 22.75 -8.49 1.10
C ASN A 85 23.18 -7.67 2.32
N ALA A 86 24.29 -8.06 2.96
CA ALA A 86 24.76 -7.47 4.21
C ALA A 86 25.16 -5.99 4.10
N ASP A 87 25.46 -5.51 2.89
CA ASP A 87 25.87 -4.13 2.64
C ASP A 87 24.68 -3.22 2.25
N ILE A 88 23.47 -3.79 2.14
CA ILE A 88 22.28 -3.08 1.68
C ILE A 88 21.20 -3.09 2.74
N TYR A 89 20.66 -1.93 3.02
CA TYR A 89 19.57 -1.70 3.94
C TYR A 89 18.35 -1.12 3.19
N ALA A 90 17.15 -1.41 3.68
CA ALA A 90 15.94 -0.81 3.14
C ALA A 90 15.04 -0.31 4.27
N LEU A 91 14.46 0.87 4.06
CA LEU A 91 13.46 1.46 4.96
C LEU A 91 12.37 2.17 4.16
N GLY A 92 11.30 2.54 4.82
CA GLY A 92 10.19 3.26 4.20
C GLY A 92 9.16 2.32 3.58
N ASP A 93 8.40 2.86 2.63
CA ASP A 93 7.25 2.18 2.02
C ASP A 93 7.63 0.90 1.26
N CYS A 94 8.90 0.79 0.83
CA CYS A 94 9.38 -0.38 0.12
C CYS A 94 9.82 -1.53 1.03
N ALA A 95 10.10 -1.27 2.31
CA ALA A 95 10.62 -2.28 3.22
C ALA A 95 9.52 -3.19 3.78
N GLU A 96 9.85 -4.48 3.88
CA GLU A 96 9.01 -5.48 4.54
C GLU A 96 9.74 -6.02 5.76
N ILE A 97 9.29 -5.59 6.95
CA ILE A 97 9.87 -5.92 8.25
C ILE A 97 9.01 -7.01 8.88
N ASN A 98 9.59 -8.17 9.20
CA ASN A 98 8.87 -9.30 9.79
C ASN A 98 7.58 -9.67 9.03
N GLY A 99 7.61 -9.67 7.69
CA GLY A 99 6.47 -10.00 6.84
C GLY A 99 5.41 -8.90 6.73
N GLN A 100 5.68 -7.70 7.23
CA GLN A 100 4.75 -6.57 7.20
C GLN A 100 5.33 -5.36 6.46
N VAL A 101 4.55 -4.82 5.53
CA VAL A 101 4.80 -3.51 4.93
C VAL A 101 4.00 -2.48 5.71
N LEU A 102 4.68 -1.48 6.25
CA LEU A 102 4.10 -0.46 7.12
C LEU A 102 4.24 0.95 6.48
N PRO A 103 3.42 1.28 5.47
CA PRO A 103 3.54 2.52 4.70
C PRO A 103 2.91 3.70 5.46
N PHE A 104 3.44 3.98 6.64
CA PHE A 104 2.99 5.06 7.51
C PHE A 104 4.18 5.87 7.99
N LEU A 105 3.99 7.16 8.16
CA LEU A 105 5.05 8.09 8.51
C LEU A 105 5.79 7.70 9.80
N GLN A 106 5.07 7.28 10.83
CA GLN A 106 5.66 6.95 12.12
C GLN A 106 6.62 5.74 12.05
N PRO A 107 6.26 4.57 11.48
CA PRO A 107 7.21 3.48 11.28
C PRO A 107 8.43 3.87 10.44
N ILE A 108 8.26 4.70 9.42
CA ILE A 108 9.36 5.18 8.58
C ILE A 108 10.35 6.02 9.39
N GLN A 109 9.86 6.95 10.19
CA GLN A 109 10.69 7.78 11.05
C GLN A 109 11.47 6.95 12.10
N LEU A 110 10.79 5.99 12.74
CA LEU A 110 11.43 5.08 13.68
C LEU A 110 12.51 4.23 13.01
N SER A 111 12.26 3.70 11.83
CA SER A 111 13.22 2.94 11.03
C SER A 111 14.44 3.79 10.66
N ALA A 112 14.25 5.04 10.27
CA ALA A 112 15.34 5.97 9.96
C ALA A 112 16.20 6.25 11.20
N MET A 113 15.59 6.41 12.37
CA MET A 113 16.34 6.59 13.63
C MET A 113 17.16 5.35 14.00
N VAL A 114 16.63 4.15 13.76
CA VAL A 114 17.36 2.89 13.99
C VAL A 114 18.58 2.81 13.10
N LEU A 115 18.41 3.03 11.78
CA LEU A 115 19.52 3.03 10.83
C LEU A 115 20.59 4.07 11.14
N ALA A 116 20.20 5.29 11.52
CA ALA A 116 21.13 6.32 11.89
C ALA A 116 22.01 5.90 13.08
N LYS A 117 21.44 5.21 14.08
CA LYS A 117 22.22 4.67 15.21
C LYS A 117 23.17 3.55 14.78
N ILE A 118 22.71 2.63 13.92
CA ILE A 118 23.53 1.53 13.40
C ILE A 118 24.77 2.10 12.68
N PHE A 119 24.57 3.02 11.73
CA PHE A 119 25.66 3.61 10.96
C PHE A 119 26.61 4.46 11.83
N SER A 120 26.07 5.20 12.80
CA SER A 120 26.91 5.93 13.76
C SER A 120 27.79 5.01 14.61
N ALA A 121 27.34 3.81 14.92
CA ALA A 121 28.14 2.83 15.66
C ALA A 121 29.24 2.18 14.79
N ILE A 122 28.98 1.99 13.49
CA ILE A 122 29.94 1.44 12.53
C ILE A 122 31.05 2.45 12.23
N THR A 123 30.71 3.72 12.06
CA THR A 123 31.67 4.80 11.71
C THR A 123 32.64 5.16 12.86
N ARG A 124 32.34 4.75 14.09
CA ARG A 124 33.20 5.00 15.25
C ARG A 124 34.26 3.91 15.55
N ARG A 125 34.32 2.88 14.70
CA ARG A 125 35.35 1.84 14.74
C ARG A 125 36.42 2.03 13.67
#